data_c81fd79233b4119ea04a925e30503961
#
_entry.id   c81fd79233b4119ea04a925e30503961
#
_cell.length_a   1.000
_cell.length_b   1.000
_cell.length_c   1.000
_cell.angle_alpha   90.00
_cell.angle_beta   90.00
_cell.angle_gamma   90.00
#
_symmetry.space_group_name_H-M   'P 1'
#
loop_
_entity.id
_entity.type
_entity.pdbx_description
1 polymer ?
#
loop_
_entity_poly.entity_id
_entity_poly.type
_entity_poly.pdbx_seq_one_letter_code
_entity_poly.pdbx_strand_id
1 'polypeptide(L)'
;MTNKVRLTRRVTFSSGHRYWVPSKTEDENRRLFGKWASPYNHGHNYILDVTTEGVPDPQNGMVVNIKTIDDLLDEHVVSQFDGKSINDEVEHFHTTPATLENLLLFIKDELHFLPPEAALVEIRLEEMPTLWANYNVHRNPPMTLTRSYEFAASHRLYNPSLSDAENEELFGKCSNPAGHGHNYILEVTVAGQPKPDTGMLADLEKMDAVVNEKVVDRYDHKNLNEDLPEFKGRMTTSEIVVQEIWKALESSVPAKLQRVRLQETARNIFEVCAE
;
A
#
# COMPACT_ATOMS: atom_id res chain seq x y z
N MET A 1 3.91 -14.06 32.64
CA MET A 1 3.50 -12.92 31.76
C MET A 1 2.51 -13.47 30.78
N THR A 2 1.27 -12.99 30.78
CA THR A 2 0.26 -13.36 29.78
C THR A 2 0.58 -12.60 28.49
N ASN A 3 0.80 -13.34 27.39
CA ASN A 3 1.08 -12.72 26.11
C ASN A 3 -0.16 -12.02 25.58
N LYS A 4 0.02 -10.78 25.07
CA LYS A 4 -1.03 -10.10 24.31
C LYS A 4 -1.29 -10.85 23.00
N VAL A 5 -2.54 -10.89 22.59
CA VAL A 5 -2.99 -11.43 21.31
C VAL A 5 -3.49 -10.29 20.43
N ARG A 6 -3.08 -10.26 19.16
CA ARG A 6 -3.66 -9.37 18.15
C ARG A 6 -4.78 -10.08 17.43
N LEU A 7 -5.86 -9.36 17.22
CA LEU A 7 -6.98 -9.79 16.38
C LEU A 7 -7.26 -8.71 15.33
N THR A 8 -7.52 -9.14 14.10
CA THR A 8 -7.90 -8.25 13.00
C THR A 8 -9.31 -8.58 12.56
N ARG A 9 -10.18 -7.57 12.54
CA ARG A 9 -11.51 -7.68 11.97
C ARG A 9 -11.57 -6.93 10.64
N ARG A 10 -12.11 -7.60 9.61
CA ARG A 10 -12.34 -7.04 8.28
C ARG A 10 -13.81 -6.73 8.09
N VAL A 11 -14.11 -5.51 7.65
CA VAL A 11 -15.42 -5.10 7.15
C VAL A 11 -15.27 -4.47 5.76
N THR A 12 -16.36 -4.41 5.01
CA THR A 12 -16.39 -3.84 3.66
C THR A 12 -17.58 -2.92 3.52
N PHE A 13 -17.43 -1.89 2.70
CA PHE A 13 -18.51 -0.98 2.33
C PHE A 13 -18.30 -0.45 0.91
N SER A 14 -19.37 -0.07 0.23
CA SER A 14 -19.34 0.51 -1.12
C SER A 14 -19.79 1.96 -1.07
N SER A 15 -18.93 2.88 -1.52
CA SER A 15 -19.20 4.31 -1.47
C SER A 15 -18.75 5.04 -2.72
N GLY A 16 -19.45 6.12 -3.04
CA GLY A 16 -19.01 7.11 -4.00
C GLY A 16 -18.24 8.23 -3.33
N HIS A 17 -17.19 8.73 -4.00
CA HIS A 17 -16.45 9.91 -3.56
C HIS A 17 -15.81 10.66 -4.74
N ARG A 18 -15.20 11.79 -4.42
CA ARG A 18 -14.34 12.55 -5.34
C ARG A 18 -13.24 13.28 -4.59
N TYR A 19 -12.05 13.36 -5.21
CA TYR A 19 -10.96 14.22 -4.73
C TYR A 19 -11.26 15.64 -5.16
N TRP A 20 -11.83 16.42 -4.25
CA TRP A 20 -12.35 17.74 -4.53
C TRP A 20 -12.39 18.61 -3.30
N VAL A 21 -11.94 19.87 -3.43
CA VAL A 21 -12.10 20.91 -2.43
C VAL A 21 -13.28 21.81 -2.86
N PRO A 22 -14.42 21.82 -2.15
CA PRO A 22 -15.62 22.55 -2.59
C PRO A 22 -15.44 24.06 -2.74
N SER A 23 -14.54 24.67 -1.96
CA SER A 23 -14.25 26.11 -2.00
C SER A 23 -13.37 26.54 -3.17
N LYS A 24 -12.88 25.60 -3.99
CA LYS A 24 -11.98 25.86 -5.11
C LYS A 24 -12.69 25.66 -6.44
N THR A 25 -12.19 26.35 -7.45
CA THR A 25 -12.62 26.19 -8.84
C THR A 25 -12.21 24.81 -9.39
N GLU A 26 -12.79 24.40 -10.51
CA GLU A 26 -12.42 23.17 -11.20
C GLU A 26 -10.93 23.16 -11.58
N ASP A 27 -10.42 24.26 -12.12
CA ASP A 27 -9.00 24.39 -12.51
C ASP A 27 -8.08 24.26 -11.31
N GLU A 28 -8.44 24.82 -10.17
CA GLU A 28 -7.66 24.66 -8.92
C GLU A 28 -7.68 23.24 -8.41
N ASN A 29 -8.83 22.58 -8.43
CA ASN A 29 -8.94 21.17 -8.05
C ASN A 29 -8.12 20.26 -8.97
N ARG A 30 -8.16 20.51 -10.30
CA ARG A 30 -7.34 19.77 -11.25
C ARG A 30 -5.84 19.96 -11.03
N ARG A 31 -5.40 21.16 -10.60
CA ARG A 31 -3.99 21.41 -10.24
C ARG A 31 -3.58 20.69 -8.96
N LEU A 32 -4.50 20.52 -8.00
CA LEU A 32 -4.23 19.88 -6.72
C LEU A 32 -4.20 18.35 -6.81
N PHE A 33 -5.15 17.77 -7.55
CA PHE A 33 -5.39 16.33 -7.57
C PHE A 33 -5.09 15.66 -8.93
N GLY A 34 -4.69 16.47 -9.95
CA GLY A 34 -4.36 15.96 -11.28
C GLY A 34 -5.51 15.16 -11.90
N LYS A 35 -5.20 13.98 -12.41
CA LYS A 35 -6.20 13.06 -12.99
C LYS A 35 -7.24 12.52 -11.98
N TRP A 36 -6.95 12.63 -10.69
CA TRP A 36 -7.85 12.20 -9.60
C TRP A 36 -8.95 13.21 -9.31
N ALA A 37 -8.80 14.47 -9.77
CA ALA A 37 -9.84 15.48 -9.65
C ALA A 37 -11.04 15.15 -10.55
N SER A 38 -12.22 15.13 -9.97
CA SER A 38 -13.47 14.98 -10.71
C SER A 38 -14.56 15.83 -10.04
N PRO A 39 -15.38 16.57 -10.78
CA PRO A 39 -16.57 17.24 -10.23
C PRO A 39 -17.68 16.25 -9.91
N TYR A 40 -17.60 15.02 -10.40
CA TYR A 40 -18.57 13.96 -10.18
C TYR A 40 -17.96 12.83 -9.36
N ASN A 41 -18.80 12.17 -8.56
CA ASN A 41 -18.38 10.99 -7.82
C ASN A 41 -18.06 9.83 -8.75
N HIS A 42 -17.06 9.06 -8.36
CA HIS A 42 -16.84 7.68 -8.74
C HIS A 42 -16.95 6.82 -7.48
N GLY A 43 -16.85 5.49 -7.58
CA GLY A 43 -17.09 4.63 -6.43
C GLY A 43 -16.12 3.47 -6.32
N HIS A 44 -15.95 3.01 -5.09
CA HIS A 44 -15.08 1.90 -4.73
C HIS A 44 -15.78 0.93 -3.78
N ASN A 45 -15.31 -0.32 -3.78
CA ASN A 45 -15.60 -1.30 -2.77
C ASN A 45 -14.44 -1.28 -1.77
N TYR A 46 -14.61 -0.53 -0.70
CA TYR A 46 -13.59 -0.38 0.34
C TYR A 46 -13.47 -1.63 1.18
N ILE A 47 -12.23 -1.94 1.58
CA ILE A 47 -11.93 -2.99 2.56
C ILE A 47 -11.24 -2.31 3.75
N LEU A 48 -11.84 -2.43 4.93
CA LEU A 48 -11.28 -1.91 6.18
C LEU A 48 -10.87 -3.07 7.08
N ASP A 49 -9.58 -3.13 7.44
CA ASP A 49 -9.04 -4.01 8.47
C ASP A 49 -8.76 -3.20 9.72
N VAL A 50 -9.35 -3.60 10.84
CA VAL A 50 -9.11 -3.01 12.17
C VAL A 50 -8.38 -4.05 13.01
N THR A 51 -7.15 -3.75 13.41
CA THR A 51 -6.32 -4.62 14.25
C THR A 51 -6.24 -4.06 15.66
N THR A 52 -6.67 -4.87 16.64
CA THR A 52 -6.58 -4.55 18.06
C THR A 52 -5.68 -5.56 18.77
N GLU A 53 -5.23 -5.24 19.98
CA GLU A 53 -4.48 -6.16 20.84
C GLU A 53 -4.99 -6.13 22.28
N GLY A 54 -4.90 -7.25 22.97
CA GLY A 54 -5.24 -7.36 24.38
C GLY A 54 -4.79 -8.67 25.00
N VAL A 55 -5.05 -8.81 26.29
CA VAL A 55 -4.78 -10.04 27.04
C VAL A 55 -6.07 -10.85 27.11
N PRO A 56 -6.08 -12.12 26.67
CA PRO A 56 -7.26 -12.95 26.77
C PRO A 56 -7.74 -13.11 28.26
N ASP A 57 -9.03 -12.94 28.45
CA ASP A 57 -9.67 -13.20 29.76
C ASP A 57 -9.53 -14.69 30.11
N PRO A 58 -8.98 -15.03 31.29
CA PRO A 58 -8.76 -16.42 31.69
C PRO A 58 -10.04 -17.24 31.87
N GLN A 59 -11.20 -16.60 31.98
CA GLN A 59 -12.49 -17.30 32.18
C GLN A 59 -13.11 -17.76 30.85
N ASN A 60 -12.92 -16.99 29.78
CA ASN A 60 -13.54 -17.27 28.49
C ASN A 60 -12.54 -17.41 27.33
N GLY A 61 -11.26 -17.06 27.54
CA GLY A 61 -10.18 -17.15 26.53
C GLY A 61 -10.22 -16.07 25.44
N MET A 62 -11.06 -15.06 25.53
CA MET A 62 -11.21 -13.99 24.54
C MET A 62 -10.54 -12.70 25.02
N VAL A 63 -9.93 -11.95 24.11
CA VAL A 63 -9.59 -10.54 24.34
C VAL A 63 -10.89 -9.72 24.38
N VAL A 64 -11.76 -9.97 23.41
CA VAL A 64 -13.07 -9.37 23.25
C VAL A 64 -13.93 -10.30 22.40
N ASN A 65 -15.24 -10.27 22.57
CA ASN A 65 -16.13 -10.98 21.66
C ASN A 65 -16.09 -10.31 20.28
N ILE A 66 -15.70 -11.07 19.25
CA ILE A 66 -15.56 -10.55 17.88
C ILE A 66 -16.86 -9.97 17.34
N LYS A 67 -18.01 -10.54 17.77
CA LYS A 67 -19.32 -10.00 17.40
C LYS A 67 -19.55 -8.59 17.95
N THR A 68 -19.03 -8.28 19.13
CA THR A 68 -19.09 -6.91 19.66
C THR A 68 -18.32 -5.95 18.76
N ILE A 69 -17.15 -6.35 18.26
CA ILE A 69 -16.39 -5.53 17.31
C ILE A 69 -17.16 -5.36 16.00
N ASP A 70 -17.79 -6.42 15.49
CA ASP A 70 -18.62 -6.35 14.28
C ASP A 70 -19.76 -5.33 14.43
N ASP A 71 -20.56 -5.50 15.48
CA ASP A 71 -21.73 -4.64 15.71
C ASP A 71 -21.32 -3.16 15.84
N LEU A 72 -20.20 -2.89 16.52
CA LEU A 72 -19.65 -1.54 16.66
C LEU A 72 -19.12 -0.96 15.33
N LEU A 73 -18.42 -1.77 14.53
CA LEU A 73 -17.95 -1.34 13.21
C LEU A 73 -19.11 -1.11 12.25
N ASP A 74 -20.12 -1.95 12.27
CA ASP A 74 -21.34 -1.76 11.46
C ASP A 74 -22.09 -0.49 11.88
N GLU A 75 -22.27 -0.26 13.18
CA GLU A 75 -22.99 0.91 13.69
C GLU A 75 -22.25 2.23 13.43
N HIS A 76 -20.96 2.27 13.72
CA HIS A 76 -20.20 3.53 13.77
C HIS A 76 -19.38 3.82 12.51
N VAL A 77 -19.10 2.82 11.67
CA VAL A 77 -18.29 3.00 10.46
C VAL A 77 -19.09 2.64 9.20
N VAL A 78 -19.49 1.37 9.05
CA VAL A 78 -20.12 0.91 7.81
C VAL A 78 -21.39 1.70 7.51
N SER A 79 -22.27 1.91 8.49
CA SER A 79 -23.52 2.68 8.35
C SER A 79 -23.30 4.13 7.91
N GLN A 80 -22.12 4.70 8.17
CA GLN A 80 -21.80 6.07 7.74
C GLN A 80 -21.44 6.17 6.26
N PHE A 81 -20.93 5.09 5.67
CA PHE A 81 -20.37 5.11 4.32
C PHE A 81 -21.12 4.24 3.31
N ASP A 82 -21.63 3.07 3.71
CA ASP A 82 -22.17 2.10 2.76
C ASP A 82 -23.36 2.64 1.99
N GLY A 83 -23.30 2.56 0.64
CA GLY A 83 -24.31 3.05 -0.27
C GLY A 83 -24.40 4.57 -0.41
N LYS A 84 -23.43 5.34 0.13
CA LYS A 84 -23.48 6.80 0.18
C LYS A 84 -22.47 7.48 -0.75
N SER A 85 -22.79 8.77 -1.05
CA SER A 85 -21.82 9.75 -1.54
C SER A 85 -21.10 10.39 -0.36
N ILE A 86 -19.83 10.06 -0.15
CA ILE A 86 -19.05 10.52 1.00
C ILE A 86 -18.99 12.05 1.07
N ASN A 87 -18.70 12.72 -0.06
CA ASN A 87 -18.60 14.17 -0.11
C ASN A 87 -19.94 14.91 0.14
N ASP A 88 -21.07 14.27 -0.14
CA ASP A 88 -22.38 14.94 -0.15
C ASP A 88 -23.26 14.52 1.02
N GLU A 89 -23.01 13.35 1.64
CA GLU A 89 -23.88 12.77 2.67
C GLU A 89 -23.18 12.56 4.02
N VAL A 90 -21.86 12.67 4.09
CA VAL A 90 -21.09 12.60 5.35
C VAL A 90 -20.61 14.01 5.72
N GLU A 91 -21.20 14.61 6.74
CA GLU A 91 -21.02 16.03 7.12
C GLU A 91 -19.54 16.46 7.18
N HIS A 92 -18.68 15.63 7.75
CA HIS A 92 -17.24 15.91 7.84
C HIS A 92 -16.61 16.21 6.47
N PHE A 93 -17.05 15.51 5.43
CA PHE A 93 -16.50 15.63 4.07
C PHE A 93 -17.17 16.71 3.20
N HIS A 94 -18.12 17.47 3.74
CA HIS A 94 -18.62 18.67 3.06
C HIS A 94 -17.54 19.73 2.89
N THR A 95 -16.55 19.76 3.77
CA THR A 95 -15.45 20.76 3.77
C THR A 95 -14.07 20.14 3.69
N THR A 96 -13.94 18.86 4.03
CA THR A 96 -12.68 18.10 3.99
C THR A 96 -12.64 17.26 2.72
N PRO A 97 -11.54 17.27 1.94
CA PRO A 97 -11.42 16.41 0.77
C PRO A 97 -11.54 14.93 1.16
N ALA A 98 -12.39 14.16 0.45
CA ALA A 98 -12.60 12.74 0.70
C ALA A 98 -11.48 11.89 0.07
N THR A 99 -10.23 12.18 0.44
CA THR A 99 -9.06 11.36 0.08
C THR A 99 -8.99 10.11 0.95
N LEU A 100 -8.31 9.09 0.47
CA LEU A 100 -8.13 7.83 1.19
C LEU A 100 -7.54 8.06 2.60
N GLU A 101 -6.57 8.99 2.72
CA GLU A 101 -5.93 9.31 3.99
C GLU A 101 -6.87 10.01 4.96
N ASN A 102 -7.67 10.97 4.48
CA ASN A 102 -8.66 11.65 5.31
C ASN A 102 -9.78 10.70 5.76
N LEU A 103 -10.23 9.79 4.87
CA LEU A 103 -11.16 8.71 5.24
C LEU A 103 -10.57 7.82 6.34
N LEU A 104 -9.31 7.41 6.19
CA LEU A 104 -8.63 6.60 7.19
C LEU A 104 -8.51 7.32 8.55
N LEU A 105 -8.19 8.63 8.55
CA LEU A 105 -8.13 9.43 9.77
C LEU A 105 -9.49 9.59 10.42
N PHE A 106 -10.53 9.88 9.64
CA PHE A 106 -11.89 9.96 10.14
C PHE A 106 -12.31 8.65 10.81
N ILE A 107 -12.12 7.51 10.12
CA ILE A 107 -12.42 6.19 10.67
C ILE A 107 -11.61 5.95 11.96
N LYS A 108 -10.31 6.28 11.98
CA LYS A 108 -9.47 6.14 13.17
C LYS A 108 -10.03 6.93 14.36
N ASP A 109 -10.53 8.15 14.13
CA ASP A 109 -11.09 8.98 15.19
C ASP A 109 -12.44 8.44 15.69
N GLU A 110 -13.24 7.82 14.82
CA GLU A 110 -14.48 7.14 15.19
C GLU A 110 -14.24 5.87 16.05
N LEU A 111 -13.06 5.23 15.97
CA LEU A 111 -12.79 3.98 16.71
C LEU A 111 -12.63 4.14 18.24
N HIS A 112 -12.97 5.31 18.79
CA HIS A 112 -12.97 5.55 20.25
C HIS A 112 -13.99 4.68 21.03
N PHE A 113 -14.95 4.06 20.34
CA PHE A 113 -15.92 3.12 20.91
C PHE A 113 -15.34 1.73 21.17
N LEU A 114 -14.14 1.40 20.67
CA LEU A 114 -13.54 0.09 20.92
C LEU A 114 -13.41 -0.18 22.42
N PRO A 115 -13.74 -1.40 22.87
CA PRO A 115 -13.61 -1.77 24.27
C PRO A 115 -12.16 -1.59 24.77
N PRO A 116 -11.94 -1.10 25.99
CA PRO A 116 -10.60 -0.79 26.49
C PRO A 116 -9.67 -2.01 26.59
N GLU A 117 -10.20 -3.22 26.67
CA GLU A 117 -9.45 -4.48 26.63
C GLU A 117 -8.91 -4.80 25.23
N ALA A 118 -9.48 -4.22 24.18
CA ALA A 118 -9.10 -4.40 22.77
C ALA A 118 -8.47 -3.11 22.23
N ALA A 119 -7.25 -2.80 22.66
CA ALA A 119 -6.55 -1.57 22.27
C ALA A 119 -6.24 -1.56 20.77
N LEU A 120 -6.55 -0.45 20.09
CA LEU A 120 -6.23 -0.26 18.68
C LEU A 120 -4.71 -0.33 18.43
N VAL A 121 -4.31 -1.08 17.42
CA VAL A 121 -2.91 -1.20 16.95
C VAL A 121 -2.73 -0.61 15.57
N GLU A 122 -3.58 -1.02 14.63
CA GLU A 122 -3.48 -0.62 13.24
C GLU A 122 -4.84 -0.65 12.56
N ILE A 123 -5.05 0.28 11.63
CA ILE A 123 -6.12 0.20 10.65
C ILE A 123 -5.51 0.24 9.26
N ARG A 124 -6.12 -0.51 8.32
CA ARG A 124 -5.81 -0.49 6.89
C ARG A 124 -7.09 -0.25 6.12
N LEU A 125 -7.10 0.77 5.29
CA LEU A 125 -8.18 1.06 4.36
C LEU A 125 -7.69 0.88 2.92
N GLU A 126 -8.31 -0.05 2.21
CA GLU A 126 -8.06 -0.29 0.79
C GLU A 126 -9.21 0.32 -0.03
N GLU A 127 -8.85 1.23 -0.92
CA GLU A 127 -9.75 1.87 -1.87
C GLU A 127 -9.89 1.01 -3.14
N MET A 128 -8.79 0.42 -3.56
CA MET A 128 -8.70 -0.55 -4.65
C MET A 128 -7.53 -1.51 -4.41
N PRO A 129 -7.48 -2.68 -5.07
CA PRO A 129 -6.40 -3.65 -4.86
C PRO A 129 -4.98 -3.12 -5.09
N THR A 130 -4.86 -1.97 -5.77
CA THR A 130 -3.59 -1.31 -6.07
C THR A 130 -3.34 -0.05 -5.25
N LEU A 131 -4.23 0.33 -4.31
CA LEU A 131 -4.08 1.52 -3.49
C LEU A 131 -4.70 1.32 -2.10
N TRP A 132 -3.89 1.46 -1.06
CA TRP A 132 -4.33 1.41 0.34
C TRP A 132 -3.48 2.28 1.25
N ALA A 133 -4.06 2.69 2.35
CA ALA A 133 -3.38 3.41 3.42
C ALA A 133 -3.44 2.61 4.73
N ASN A 134 -2.39 2.76 5.55
CA ASN A 134 -2.33 2.19 6.90
C ASN A 134 -2.10 3.30 7.92
N TYR A 135 -2.71 3.17 9.08
CA TYR A 135 -2.39 3.96 10.27
C TYR A 135 -2.03 3.02 11.42
N ASN A 136 -0.79 3.10 11.91
CA ASN A 136 -0.32 2.27 13.02
C ASN A 136 0.02 3.19 14.20
N VAL A 137 -0.62 2.95 15.37
CA VAL A 137 -0.50 3.82 16.55
C VAL A 137 0.90 3.80 17.17
N HIS A 138 1.73 2.82 16.85
CA HIS A 138 3.09 2.66 17.37
C HIS A 138 4.18 3.15 16.43
N ARG A 139 3.82 3.64 15.23
CA ARG A 139 4.79 4.15 14.24
C ARG A 139 4.90 5.68 14.29
N ASN A 140 6.04 6.18 13.86
CA ASN A 140 6.27 7.60 13.65
C ASN A 140 7.04 7.85 12.34
N PRO A 141 6.42 8.44 11.31
CA PRO A 141 5.01 8.85 11.24
C PRO A 141 4.06 7.64 11.25
N PRO A 142 2.83 7.81 11.77
CA PRO A 142 1.90 6.69 11.94
C PRO A 142 1.27 6.22 10.62
N MET A 143 1.19 7.10 9.61
CA MET A 143 0.50 6.83 8.35
C MET A 143 1.48 6.42 7.25
N THR A 144 1.06 5.43 6.49
CA THR A 144 1.70 5.02 5.23
C THR A 144 0.66 4.91 4.13
N LEU A 145 1.09 5.17 2.88
CA LEU A 145 0.32 4.99 1.67
C LEU A 145 1.08 4.03 0.76
N THR A 146 0.41 3.01 0.25
CA THR A 146 1.00 2.02 -0.65
C THR A 146 0.29 2.02 -1.99
N ARG A 147 1.09 2.05 -3.05
CA ARG A 147 0.64 1.88 -4.43
C ARG A 147 1.29 0.63 -5.03
N SER A 148 0.49 -0.19 -5.73
CA SER A 148 0.95 -1.42 -6.39
C SER A 148 0.99 -1.25 -7.90
N TYR A 149 2.02 -1.84 -8.53
CA TYR A 149 2.29 -1.82 -9.97
C TYR A 149 2.66 -3.22 -10.42
N GLU A 150 2.60 -3.47 -11.74
CA GLU A 150 2.98 -4.74 -12.34
C GLU A 150 3.90 -4.51 -13.54
N PHE A 151 4.85 -5.41 -13.74
CA PHE A 151 5.67 -5.48 -14.95
C PHE A 151 6.12 -6.92 -15.22
N ALA A 152 6.36 -7.24 -16.47
CA ALA A 152 6.88 -8.54 -16.90
C ALA A 152 8.34 -8.41 -17.33
N ALA A 153 9.24 -9.21 -16.74
CA ALA A 153 10.65 -9.20 -17.11
C ALA A 153 11.25 -10.60 -17.05
N SER A 154 12.28 -10.83 -17.86
CA SER A 154 13.08 -12.06 -17.85
C SER A 154 14.47 -11.83 -17.26
N HIS A 155 15.04 -12.89 -16.72
CA HIS A 155 16.41 -12.91 -16.21
C HIS A 155 17.06 -14.29 -16.31
N ARG A 156 18.38 -14.30 -16.12
CA ARG A 156 19.18 -15.50 -15.96
C ARG A 156 20.09 -15.32 -14.73
N LEU A 157 20.14 -16.32 -13.86
CA LEU A 157 21.10 -16.35 -12.78
C LEU A 157 22.34 -17.14 -13.24
N TYR A 158 23.45 -16.42 -13.44
CA TYR A 158 24.69 -17.01 -13.93
C TYR A 158 25.89 -16.24 -13.41
N ASN A 159 26.80 -16.94 -12.74
CA ASN A 159 28.07 -16.38 -12.29
C ASN A 159 29.18 -16.77 -13.28
N PRO A 160 29.76 -15.83 -14.03
CA PRO A 160 30.77 -16.13 -15.03
C PRO A 160 32.11 -16.64 -14.43
N SER A 161 32.28 -16.54 -13.11
CA SER A 161 33.47 -17.08 -12.40
C SER A 161 33.34 -18.58 -12.07
N LEU A 162 32.15 -19.17 -12.30
CA LEU A 162 31.87 -20.58 -12.07
C LEU A 162 31.77 -21.31 -13.40
N SER A 163 32.00 -22.61 -13.42
CA SER A 163 31.70 -23.47 -14.56
C SER A 163 30.18 -23.59 -14.78
N ASP A 164 29.76 -24.04 -15.96
CA ASP A 164 28.34 -24.29 -16.25
C ASP A 164 27.72 -25.30 -15.28
N ALA A 165 28.45 -26.36 -14.92
CA ALA A 165 27.99 -27.36 -13.95
C ALA A 165 27.78 -26.77 -12.54
N GLU A 166 28.70 -25.91 -12.08
CA GLU A 166 28.56 -25.21 -10.78
C GLU A 166 27.42 -24.19 -10.81
N ASN A 167 27.19 -23.51 -11.92
CA ASN A 167 26.03 -22.63 -12.11
C ASN A 167 24.72 -23.41 -12.08
N GLU A 168 24.67 -24.58 -12.74
CA GLU A 168 23.49 -25.44 -12.72
C GLU A 168 23.22 -26.01 -11.32
N GLU A 169 24.26 -26.43 -10.60
CA GLU A 169 24.13 -26.89 -9.21
C GLU A 169 23.62 -25.77 -8.27
N LEU A 170 24.15 -24.54 -8.41
CA LEU A 170 23.83 -23.43 -7.54
C LEU A 170 22.46 -22.81 -7.83
N PHE A 171 22.12 -22.58 -9.09
CA PHE A 171 20.94 -21.84 -9.51
C PHE A 171 19.85 -22.72 -10.16
N GLY A 172 20.14 -24.00 -10.42
CA GLY A 172 19.22 -24.94 -11.03
C GLY A 172 18.64 -24.38 -12.35
N LYS A 173 17.34 -24.47 -12.49
CA LYS A 173 16.62 -23.98 -13.69
C LYS A 173 16.81 -22.48 -13.98
N CYS A 174 17.19 -21.70 -12.99
CA CYS A 174 17.43 -20.26 -13.16
C CYS A 174 18.73 -19.95 -13.90
N SER A 175 19.65 -20.94 -14.06
CA SER A 175 20.88 -20.82 -14.85
C SER A 175 20.67 -21.06 -16.35
N ASN A 176 19.47 -21.46 -16.77
CA ASN A 176 19.17 -21.73 -18.18
C ASN A 176 19.67 -20.61 -19.10
N PRO A 177 20.50 -20.92 -20.13
CA PRO A 177 21.02 -19.92 -21.05
C PRO A 177 20.01 -19.03 -21.72
N ALA A 178 18.79 -19.54 -21.97
CA ALA A 178 17.67 -18.75 -22.54
C ALA A 178 17.01 -17.82 -21.50
N GLY A 179 17.37 -17.95 -20.20
CA GLY A 179 16.69 -17.26 -19.13
C GLY A 179 15.26 -17.78 -18.87
N HIS A 180 14.55 -17.10 -17.99
CA HIS A 180 13.13 -17.29 -17.72
C HIS A 180 12.54 -15.97 -17.24
N GLY A 181 11.21 -15.85 -17.14
CA GLY A 181 10.57 -14.58 -16.82
C GLY A 181 9.45 -14.74 -15.80
N HIS A 182 9.08 -13.59 -15.22
CA HIS A 182 8.05 -13.47 -14.20
C HIS A 182 7.15 -12.27 -14.46
N ASN A 183 5.93 -12.34 -13.95
CA ASN A 183 5.07 -11.19 -13.73
C ASN A 183 5.35 -10.68 -12.32
N TYR A 184 6.12 -9.60 -12.24
CA TYR A 184 6.46 -8.97 -10.97
C TYR A 184 5.33 -8.08 -10.48
N ILE A 185 5.02 -8.17 -9.18
CA ILE A 185 4.17 -7.19 -8.49
C ILE A 185 5.08 -6.33 -7.61
N LEU A 186 5.03 -5.03 -7.83
CA LEU A 186 5.82 -4.03 -7.12
C LEU A 186 4.91 -3.21 -6.22
N GLU A 187 5.14 -3.23 -4.91
CA GLU A 187 4.50 -2.32 -3.97
C GLU A 187 5.49 -1.24 -3.54
N VAL A 188 5.10 0.01 -3.70
CA VAL A 188 5.85 1.18 -3.25
C VAL A 188 5.08 1.83 -2.12
N THR A 189 5.66 1.84 -0.92
CA THR A 189 5.07 2.42 0.29
C THR A 189 5.82 3.67 0.69
N VAL A 190 5.09 4.75 0.86
CA VAL A 190 5.59 6.03 1.39
C VAL A 190 4.97 6.32 2.74
N ALA A 191 5.67 7.12 3.57
CA ALA A 191 5.24 7.48 4.91
C ALA A 191 5.23 9.00 5.10
N GLY A 192 4.32 9.50 5.93
CA GLY A 192 4.22 10.93 6.23
C GLY A 192 2.94 11.31 6.95
N GLN A 193 2.63 12.59 6.84
CA GLN A 193 1.36 13.17 7.29
C GLN A 193 0.61 13.71 6.07
N PRO A 194 -0.71 13.59 6.00
CA PRO A 194 -1.50 14.23 4.96
C PRO A 194 -1.30 15.74 4.97
N LYS A 195 -1.20 16.32 3.79
CA LYS A 195 -1.08 17.79 3.64
C LYS A 195 -2.41 18.44 3.96
N PRO A 196 -2.43 19.54 4.74
CA PRO A 196 -3.67 20.17 5.17
C PRO A 196 -4.56 20.70 4.04
N ASP A 197 -3.96 21.08 2.91
CA ASP A 197 -4.67 21.66 1.75
C ASP A 197 -5.31 20.61 0.82
N THR A 198 -4.75 19.42 0.76
CA THR A 198 -5.22 18.35 -0.13
C THR A 198 -5.74 17.13 0.61
N GLY A 199 -5.31 16.91 1.86
CA GLY A 199 -5.56 15.64 2.56
C GLY A 199 -4.74 14.47 2.06
N MET A 200 -3.86 14.65 1.06
CA MET A 200 -3.00 13.58 0.52
C MET A 200 -1.65 13.55 1.23
N LEU A 201 -1.17 12.36 1.58
CA LEU A 201 0.19 12.11 2.05
C LEU A 201 1.19 12.31 0.92
N ALA A 202 0.87 11.80 -0.25
CA ALA A 202 1.68 11.91 -1.46
C ALA A 202 0.81 12.31 -2.65
N ASP A 203 1.41 13.07 -3.59
CA ASP A 203 0.82 13.34 -4.89
C ASP A 203 0.85 12.04 -5.72
N LEU A 204 -0.32 11.41 -5.87
CA LEU A 204 -0.45 10.11 -6.54
C LEU A 204 -0.09 10.17 -8.02
N GLU A 205 -0.37 11.28 -8.71
CA GLU A 205 -0.02 11.44 -10.12
C GLU A 205 1.49 11.48 -10.31
N LYS A 206 2.20 12.23 -9.45
CA LYS A 206 3.66 12.26 -9.46
C LYS A 206 4.26 10.93 -9.03
N MET A 207 3.65 10.25 -8.06
CA MET A 207 4.10 8.92 -7.63
C MET A 207 4.00 7.92 -8.78
N ASP A 208 2.84 7.87 -9.46
CA ASP A 208 2.61 7.01 -10.62
C ASP A 208 3.60 7.35 -11.75
N ALA A 209 3.80 8.63 -12.06
CA ALA A 209 4.72 9.06 -13.12
C ALA A 209 6.17 8.64 -12.83
N VAL A 210 6.65 8.86 -11.60
CA VAL A 210 8.01 8.49 -11.20
C VAL A 210 8.23 6.98 -11.20
N VAL A 211 7.28 6.20 -10.66
CA VAL A 211 7.43 4.74 -10.61
C VAL A 211 7.34 4.14 -12.01
N ASN A 212 6.43 4.63 -12.86
CA ASN A 212 6.34 4.18 -14.24
C ASN A 212 7.65 4.50 -15.00
N GLU A 213 8.11 5.74 -15.00
CA GLU A 213 9.33 6.15 -15.70
C GLU A 213 10.57 5.37 -15.26
N LYS A 214 10.76 5.23 -13.95
CA LYS A 214 12.01 4.69 -13.38
C LYS A 214 12.03 3.17 -13.26
N VAL A 215 10.86 2.54 -13.19
CA VAL A 215 10.77 1.10 -12.96
C VAL A 215 9.88 0.41 -13.99
N VAL A 216 8.58 0.72 -14.07
CA VAL A 216 7.66 -0.07 -14.89
C VAL A 216 8.04 -0.01 -16.35
N ASP A 217 8.06 1.17 -16.98
CA ASP A 217 8.38 1.34 -18.40
C ASP A 217 9.82 0.92 -18.73
N ARG A 218 10.69 0.98 -17.72
CA ARG A 218 12.10 0.63 -17.88
C ARG A 218 12.32 -0.89 -17.86
N TYR A 219 11.58 -1.64 -17.05
CA TYR A 219 11.79 -3.07 -16.82
C TYR A 219 10.79 -3.95 -17.57
N ASP A 220 9.60 -3.40 -17.89
CA ASP A 220 8.55 -4.17 -18.54
C ASP A 220 8.97 -4.65 -19.93
N HIS A 221 8.74 -5.94 -20.19
CA HIS A 221 9.13 -6.64 -21.43
C HIS A 221 10.64 -6.56 -21.73
N LYS A 222 11.49 -6.55 -20.68
CA LYS A 222 12.97 -6.52 -20.80
C LYS A 222 13.60 -7.81 -20.27
N ASN A 223 14.79 -8.09 -20.80
CA ASN A 223 15.72 -9.01 -20.16
C ASN A 223 16.61 -8.19 -19.21
N LEU A 224 16.52 -8.44 -17.90
CA LEU A 224 17.23 -7.68 -16.88
C LEU A 224 18.75 -7.72 -17.06
N ASN A 225 19.31 -8.86 -17.54
CA ASN A 225 20.75 -9.00 -17.74
C ASN A 225 21.26 -8.24 -18.98
N GLU A 226 20.45 -8.21 -20.06
CA GLU A 226 20.91 -7.74 -21.37
C GLU A 226 20.51 -6.30 -21.68
N ASP A 227 19.25 -5.95 -21.34
CA ASP A 227 18.67 -4.66 -21.74
C ASP A 227 19.00 -3.52 -20.75
N LEU A 228 19.34 -3.87 -19.48
CA LEU A 228 19.46 -2.91 -18.41
C LEU A 228 20.91 -2.72 -17.96
N PRO A 229 21.50 -1.53 -18.18
CA PRO A 229 22.90 -1.27 -17.87
C PRO A 229 23.23 -1.39 -16.37
N GLU A 230 22.29 -1.15 -15.46
CA GLU A 230 22.48 -1.29 -14.01
C GLU A 230 22.73 -2.72 -13.53
N PHE A 231 22.37 -3.72 -14.36
CA PHE A 231 22.60 -5.12 -14.06
C PHE A 231 23.79 -5.73 -14.83
N LYS A 232 24.44 -4.99 -15.70
CA LYS A 232 25.61 -5.51 -16.45
C LYS A 232 26.72 -5.96 -15.50
N GLY A 233 27.10 -7.24 -15.64
CA GLY A 233 28.14 -7.86 -14.81
C GLY A 233 27.71 -8.12 -13.37
N ARG A 234 26.42 -8.06 -13.08
CA ARG A 234 25.84 -8.32 -11.77
C ARG A 234 24.83 -9.46 -11.84
N MET A 235 24.60 -10.08 -10.69
CA MET A 235 23.50 -11.04 -10.55
C MET A 235 22.16 -10.31 -10.61
N THR A 236 21.18 -10.92 -11.25
CA THR A 236 19.81 -10.40 -11.36
C THR A 236 18.84 -11.16 -10.45
N THR A 237 19.33 -11.53 -9.25
CA THR A 237 18.44 -12.07 -8.22
C THR A 237 17.45 -11.01 -7.77
N SER A 238 16.29 -11.41 -7.32
CA SER A 238 15.24 -10.45 -6.90
C SER A 238 15.65 -9.62 -5.70
N GLU A 239 16.62 -10.06 -4.89
CA GLU A 239 17.27 -9.27 -3.84
C GLU A 239 18.03 -8.07 -4.42
N ILE A 240 18.76 -8.27 -5.50
CA ILE A 240 19.50 -7.18 -6.18
C ILE A 240 18.51 -6.27 -6.93
N VAL A 241 17.51 -6.86 -7.59
CA VAL A 241 16.50 -6.08 -8.32
C VAL A 241 15.74 -5.15 -7.38
N VAL A 242 15.25 -5.63 -6.23
CA VAL A 242 14.52 -4.78 -5.28
C VAL A 242 15.39 -3.67 -4.68
N GLN A 243 16.70 -3.91 -4.49
CA GLN A 243 17.65 -2.88 -4.06
C GLN A 243 17.89 -1.80 -5.13
N GLU A 244 17.97 -2.17 -6.41
CA GLU A 244 18.12 -1.19 -7.49
C GLU A 244 16.84 -0.37 -7.67
N ILE A 245 15.66 -0.99 -7.53
CA ILE A 245 14.38 -0.27 -7.51
C ILE A 245 14.35 0.73 -6.34
N TRP A 246 14.76 0.32 -5.14
CA TRP A 246 14.85 1.22 -3.97
C TRP A 246 15.70 2.45 -4.28
N LYS A 247 16.92 2.26 -4.78
CA LYS A 247 17.85 3.35 -5.15
C LYS A 247 17.26 4.30 -6.21
N ALA A 248 16.54 3.75 -7.19
CA ALA A 248 15.91 4.56 -8.23
C ALA A 248 14.78 5.44 -7.69
N LEU A 249 14.07 4.98 -6.65
CA LEU A 249 12.89 5.64 -6.11
C LEU A 249 13.16 6.51 -4.88
N GLU A 250 14.18 6.21 -4.06
CA GLU A 250 14.39 6.78 -2.73
C GLU A 250 14.35 8.32 -2.70
N SER A 251 14.98 8.97 -3.68
CA SER A 251 15.02 10.45 -3.77
C SER A 251 14.01 11.04 -4.76
N SER A 252 13.16 10.22 -5.37
CA SER A 252 12.34 10.61 -6.52
C SER A 252 10.85 10.62 -6.24
N VAL A 253 10.38 9.75 -5.36
CA VAL A 253 8.95 9.70 -4.96
C VAL A 253 8.56 10.93 -4.15
N PRO A 254 7.29 11.37 -4.23
CA PRO A 254 6.84 12.67 -3.66
C PRO A 254 6.69 12.71 -2.14
N ALA A 255 7.06 11.62 -1.43
CA ALA A 255 7.05 11.53 0.03
C ALA A 255 8.18 10.59 0.51
N LYS A 256 8.40 10.45 1.82
CA LYS A 256 9.46 9.58 2.35
C LYS A 256 9.19 8.13 1.96
N LEU A 257 10.08 7.54 1.15
CA LEU A 257 10.03 6.11 0.82
C LEU A 257 10.21 5.30 2.10
N GLN A 258 9.26 4.40 2.38
CA GLN A 258 9.24 3.58 3.58
C GLN A 258 9.52 2.12 3.29
N ARG A 259 9.00 1.58 2.17
CA ARG A 259 9.19 0.19 1.76
C ARG A 259 9.06 0.07 0.24
N VAL A 260 9.91 -0.75 -0.34
CA VAL A 260 9.73 -1.34 -1.67
C VAL A 260 9.62 -2.84 -1.48
N ARG A 261 8.53 -3.42 -1.96
CA ARG A 261 8.28 -4.86 -1.93
C ARG A 261 8.09 -5.37 -3.35
N LEU A 262 8.87 -6.38 -3.70
CA LEU A 262 8.87 -7.01 -5.02
C LEU A 262 8.44 -8.47 -4.88
N GLN A 263 7.34 -8.83 -5.46
CA GLN A 263 6.90 -10.21 -5.57
C GLN A 263 7.26 -10.74 -6.96
N GLU A 264 8.16 -11.69 -7.00
CA GLU A 264 8.58 -12.39 -8.22
C GLU A 264 7.60 -13.50 -8.59
N THR A 265 7.12 -14.22 -7.60
CA THR A 265 6.09 -15.26 -7.71
C THR A 265 5.19 -15.19 -6.47
N ALA A 266 4.06 -15.89 -6.47
CA ALA A 266 3.21 -15.98 -5.28
C ALA A 266 3.94 -16.56 -4.04
N ARG A 267 5.14 -17.14 -4.22
CA ARG A 267 5.93 -17.80 -3.16
C ARG A 267 7.20 -17.04 -2.79
N ASN A 268 7.67 -16.14 -3.66
CA ASN A 268 8.94 -15.43 -3.51
C ASN A 268 8.68 -13.94 -3.45
N ILE A 269 8.94 -13.34 -2.30
CA ILE A 269 8.68 -11.94 -2.01
C ILE A 269 9.93 -11.37 -1.34
N PHE A 270 10.38 -10.22 -1.84
CA PHE A 270 11.58 -9.53 -1.39
C PHE A 270 11.23 -8.09 -1.04
N GLU A 271 11.83 -7.54 0.02
CA GLU A 271 11.54 -6.16 0.38
C GLU A 271 12.75 -5.44 0.95
N VAL A 272 12.79 -4.13 0.71
CA VAL A 272 13.70 -3.17 1.34
C VAL A 272 12.84 -2.19 2.13
N CYS A 273 13.20 -1.97 3.39
CA CYS A 273 12.56 -1.01 4.27
C CYS A 273 13.53 0.09 4.68
N ALA A 274 13.02 1.31 4.88
CA ALA A 274 13.78 2.37 5.52
C ALA A 274 14.13 1.97 6.96
N GLU A 275 15.34 2.36 7.42
CA GLU A 275 15.81 2.21 8.80
C GLU A 275 15.07 3.13 9.78
#